data_9b5af955d15cd76ac7fcc34e823965e9
#
_entry.id   9b5af955d15cd76ac7fcc34e823965e9
#
_cell.length_a   1.000
_cell.length_b   1.000
_cell.length_c   1.000
_cell.angle_alpha   90.00
_cell.angle_beta   90.00
_cell.angle_gamma   90.00
#
_symmetry.space_group_name_H-M   'P 1'
#
loop_
_entity.id
_entity.type
_entity.pdbx_description
1 polymer ?
#
loop_
_entity_poly.entity_id
_entity_poly.type
_entity_poly.pdbx_seq_one_letter_code
_entity_poly.pdbx_strand_id
1 'polypeptide(L)'
;MTTTLQSELKSNIAFDNKIISHDFSSHVDLINKNFKFGTLNLKMNKTEPLIKKRHIVFTTDCSGSMSDICNDGKTKMDHSNHTLINMITYFANHPELSVVVSVYSFDGSVYTIFENIEISGENLDTLIHDIKNIRPKDTTDIEKALKNSNEYISNYISKNNDTDVTHIFMTDGDATQGNSNPEILKSLVNPLVPNIFIGFGIDHNACLLKELSSQNKNNYYFVDALEKAGLVYGEILHAFIYKFLENTNITVTNGLLYDWKQNSWVDKLCIGDLTSESNKTIHILSEDPINFTCVIESSHCLTKEVESLTVENNNINEFEDLSKYTYRQRTQELLFEVNAHNFNNMRCYDPLKFSLYVNDYDTFSSKQKENGRFLKEKMHNLLKEMTHYKEDQFIKVLCDDIYVCLQTFETKYSAMYSCARQVSQGAQRSYSANHSNIKNNCINSNINDIGIPFPRFIMQRSYACHSSNSQEEPEDEINANVFSKLLPDIEEETSFNLSLNRPSTDSNITFNDNNTNGKIRDTDYDYNSKDILDNYTVSEQTDNPYVSDSVLELMRSCSASVDENKLFK
;
A
#
# COMPACT_ATOMS: atom_id res chain seq x y z
N MET A 1 -15.91 -18.61 -29.35
CA MET A 1 -16.06 -17.22 -29.79
C MET A 1 -14.89 -16.47 -29.13
N THR A 2 -13.97 -15.97 -29.93
CA THR A 2 -12.91 -15.07 -29.40
C THR A 2 -13.57 -13.74 -29.08
N THR A 3 -13.80 -13.47 -27.80
CA THR A 3 -14.23 -12.15 -27.33
C THR A 3 -13.06 -11.20 -27.52
N THR A 4 -13.25 -10.14 -28.29
CA THR A 4 -12.20 -9.15 -28.53
C THR A 4 -12.14 -8.17 -27.35
N LEU A 5 -10.96 -7.59 -27.07
CA LEU A 5 -10.76 -6.54 -26.06
C LEU A 5 -11.81 -5.44 -26.21
N GLN A 6 -12.14 -5.07 -27.43
CA GLN A 6 -13.14 -4.04 -27.77
C GLN A 6 -14.56 -4.39 -27.35
N SER A 7 -14.92 -5.69 -27.24
CA SER A 7 -16.26 -6.10 -26.79
C SER A 7 -16.41 -6.07 -25.27
N GLU A 8 -15.34 -6.29 -24.52
CA GLU A 8 -15.38 -6.43 -23.07
C GLU A 8 -14.93 -5.19 -22.32
N LEU A 9 -14.05 -4.39 -22.92
CA LEU A 9 -13.53 -3.15 -22.31
C LEU A 9 -14.18 -1.91 -22.93
N LYS A 10 -14.97 -1.20 -22.14
CA LYS A 10 -15.48 0.14 -22.48
C LYS A 10 -14.49 1.19 -22.00
N SER A 11 -14.20 2.16 -22.85
CA SER A 11 -13.28 3.25 -22.54
C SER A 11 -13.88 4.59 -22.94
N ASN A 12 -13.65 5.62 -22.12
CA ASN A 12 -14.09 6.99 -22.38
C ASN A 12 -13.03 7.97 -21.88
N ILE A 13 -12.79 9.02 -22.68
CA ILE A 13 -11.90 10.14 -22.33
C ILE A 13 -12.77 11.37 -22.12
N ALA A 14 -12.54 12.08 -21.02
CA ALA A 14 -13.18 13.35 -20.72
C ALA A 14 -12.11 14.37 -20.27
N PHE A 15 -12.30 15.65 -20.63
CA PHE A 15 -11.47 16.76 -20.19
C PHE A 15 -12.30 17.85 -19.51
N ASP A 16 -11.72 18.53 -18.51
CA ASP A 16 -12.28 19.73 -17.91
C ASP A 16 -11.91 20.95 -18.77
N ASN A 17 -12.81 21.94 -18.80
CA ASN A 17 -12.53 23.20 -19.50
C ASN A 17 -11.54 24.09 -18.74
N LYS A 18 -11.37 23.86 -17.44
CA LYS A 18 -10.49 24.64 -16.59
C LYS A 18 -9.02 24.31 -16.88
N ILE A 19 -8.20 25.36 -17.06
CA ILE A 19 -6.75 25.21 -17.04
C ILE A 19 -6.35 24.93 -15.60
N ILE A 20 -5.46 23.97 -15.39
CA ILE A 20 -4.94 23.67 -14.06
C ILE A 20 -4.13 24.88 -13.58
N SER A 21 -4.66 25.58 -12.59
CA SER A 21 -3.93 26.60 -11.85
C SER A 21 -3.25 25.91 -10.67
N HIS A 22 -1.92 25.97 -10.60
CA HIS A 22 -1.03 25.80 -9.42
C HIS A 22 -1.38 24.76 -8.33
N ASP A 23 -2.47 23.99 -8.44
CA ASP A 23 -3.00 23.14 -7.37
C ASP A 23 -2.36 21.75 -7.29
N PHE A 24 -1.57 21.36 -8.29
CA PHE A 24 -0.85 20.08 -8.29
C PHE A 24 0.62 20.31 -7.93
N SER A 25 0.97 19.95 -6.71
CA SER A 25 2.26 20.29 -6.09
C SER A 25 3.44 19.46 -6.61
N SER A 26 3.20 18.42 -7.40
CA SER A 26 4.20 17.40 -7.67
C SER A 26 5.22 17.74 -8.76
N HIS A 27 4.97 18.74 -9.65
CA HIS A 27 5.92 19.02 -10.74
C HIS A 27 5.98 20.49 -11.11
N VAL A 28 7.05 21.14 -10.66
CA VAL A 28 7.41 22.54 -11.01
C VAL A 28 7.49 22.75 -12.54
N ASP A 29 7.85 21.74 -13.31
CA ASP A 29 7.98 21.81 -14.76
C ASP A 29 6.64 21.90 -15.50
N LEU A 30 5.52 21.53 -14.86
CA LEU A 30 4.18 21.61 -15.44
C LEU A 30 3.51 22.97 -15.20
N ILE A 31 4.00 23.75 -14.24
CA ILE A 31 3.39 25.03 -13.81
C ILE A 31 3.39 26.09 -14.95
N ASN A 32 4.31 26.00 -15.89
CA ASN A 32 4.45 26.95 -16.98
C ASN A 32 3.70 26.55 -18.28
N LYS A 33 2.95 25.44 -18.25
CA LYS A 33 2.25 24.90 -19.40
C LYS A 33 0.73 24.98 -19.20
N ASN A 34 -0.01 25.20 -20.26
CA ASN A 34 -1.47 25.30 -20.25
C ASN A 34 -2.13 23.90 -20.30
N PHE A 35 -1.80 23.03 -19.35
CA PHE A 35 -2.42 21.72 -19.27
C PHE A 35 -3.89 21.80 -18.85
N LYS A 36 -4.72 20.99 -19.51
CA LYS A 36 -6.08 20.66 -19.07
C LYS A 36 -6.08 19.33 -18.37
N PHE A 37 -6.83 19.25 -17.30
CA PHE A 37 -7.06 18.01 -16.57
C PHE A 37 -8.12 17.16 -17.26
N GLY A 38 -7.90 15.86 -17.30
CA GLY A 38 -8.84 14.91 -17.87
C GLY A 38 -8.84 13.57 -17.16
N THR A 39 -9.71 12.70 -17.59
CA THR A 39 -9.85 11.32 -17.11
C THR A 39 -9.96 10.35 -18.27
N LEU A 40 -9.29 9.21 -18.15
CA LEU A 40 -9.53 8.01 -18.93
C LEU A 40 -10.27 7.00 -18.06
N ASN A 41 -11.51 6.71 -18.39
CA ASN A 41 -12.32 5.74 -17.70
C ASN A 41 -12.28 4.41 -18.45
N LEU A 42 -11.94 3.33 -17.74
CA LEU A 42 -11.88 1.96 -18.23
C LEU A 42 -12.86 1.11 -17.43
N LYS A 43 -13.86 0.55 -18.09
CA LYS A 43 -14.88 -0.29 -17.45
C LYS A 43 -14.95 -1.65 -18.13
N MET A 44 -14.66 -2.71 -17.36
CA MET A 44 -14.86 -4.10 -17.80
C MET A 44 -16.32 -4.49 -17.68
N ASN A 45 -16.82 -5.23 -18.65
CA ASN A 45 -18.12 -5.89 -18.55
C ASN A 45 -18.09 -6.98 -17.47
N LYS A 46 -19.26 -7.44 -17.04
CA LYS A 46 -19.38 -8.64 -16.20
C LYS A 46 -19.04 -9.86 -17.04
N THR A 47 -18.08 -10.64 -16.58
CA THR A 47 -17.63 -11.87 -17.24
C THR A 47 -17.68 -13.04 -16.26
N GLU A 48 -17.90 -14.23 -16.78
CA GLU A 48 -17.82 -15.46 -15.99
C GLU A 48 -16.36 -15.82 -15.67
N PRO A 49 -16.11 -16.59 -14.59
CA PRO A 49 -14.78 -17.09 -14.29
C PRO A 49 -14.19 -17.88 -15.47
N LEU A 50 -12.97 -17.59 -15.83
CA LEU A 50 -12.27 -18.35 -16.86
C LEU A 50 -11.92 -19.75 -16.33
N ILE A 51 -12.18 -20.81 -17.12
CA ILE A 51 -11.80 -22.18 -16.76
C ILE A 51 -10.29 -22.32 -16.98
N LYS A 52 -9.54 -22.29 -15.89
CA LYS A 52 -8.08 -22.36 -15.89
C LYS A 52 -7.58 -22.96 -14.58
N LYS A 53 -6.53 -23.79 -14.67
CA LYS A 53 -5.86 -24.28 -13.46
C LYS A 53 -5.20 -23.13 -12.72
N ARG A 54 -5.43 -23.04 -11.43
CA ARG A 54 -4.90 -21.97 -10.56
C ARG A 54 -4.10 -22.57 -9.42
N HIS A 55 -3.05 -21.85 -9.01
CA HIS A 55 -2.26 -22.22 -7.84
C HIS A 55 -2.06 -21.02 -6.93
N ILE A 56 -2.44 -21.13 -5.67
CA ILE A 56 -2.14 -20.14 -4.65
C ILE A 56 -1.05 -20.67 -3.75
N VAL A 57 0.01 -19.87 -3.60
CA VAL A 57 1.09 -20.12 -2.66
C VAL A 57 0.92 -19.15 -1.48
N PHE A 58 0.63 -19.68 -0.30
CA PHE A 58 0.57 -18.91 0.93
C PHE A 58 1.89 -19.03 1.68
N THR A 59 2.41 -17.89 2.14
CA THR A 59 3.55 -17.79 3.05
C THR A 59 3.10 -16.96 4.24
N THR A 60 2.87 -17.62 5.38
CA THR A 60 2.30 -16.99 6.58
C THR A 60 3.33 -16.89 7.69
N ASP A 61 3.41 -15.71 8.28
CA ASP A 61 4.22 -15.44 9.47
C ASP A 61 3.66 -16.22 10.66
N CYS A 62 4.55 -16.89 11.38
CA CYS A 62 4.27 -17.52 12.67
C CYS A 62 5.32 -17.10 13.73
N SER A 63 5.86 -15.89 13.63
CA SER A 63 6.75 -15.33 14.63
C SER A 63 6.05 -15.02 15.95
N GLY A 64 6.81 -14.72 16.99
CA GLY A 64 6.29 -14.48 18.34
C GLY A 64 5.28 -13.35 18.43
N SER A 65 5.43 -12.28 17.64
CA SER A 65 4.50 -11.14 17.55
C SER A 65 3.11 -11.52 17.04
N MET A 66 2.99 -12.61 16.29
CA MET A 66 1.69 -13.13 15.85
C MET A 66 0.82 -13.64 17.01
N SER A 67 1.37 -13.77 18.23
CA SER A 67 0.60 -14.05 19.46
C SER A 67 -0.05 -12.81 20.08
N ASP A 68 0.28 -11.60 19.61
CA ASP A 68 -0.28 -10.36 20.13
C ASP A 68 -1.78 -10.30 19.89
N ILE A 69 -2.50 -9.83 20.92
CA ILE A 69 -3.96 -9.75 20.91
C ILE A 69 -4.39 -8.46 20.19
N CYS A 70 -5.27 -8.61 19.20
CA CYS A 70 -5.92 -7.51 18.50
C CYS A 70 -7.10 -6.93 19.30
N ASN A 71 -7.68 -5.82 18.82
CA ASN A 71 -8.77 -5.10 19.51
C ASN A 71 -10.05 -5.93 19.69
N ASP A 72 -10.25 -6.97 18.91
CA ASP A 72 -11.38 -7.91 18.98
C ASP A 72 -11.14 -9.09 19.95
N GLY A 73 -10.02 -9.09 20.66
CA GLY A 73 -9.64 -10.12 21.62
C GLY A 73 -9.05 -11.40 21.02
N LYS A 74 -8.84 -11.43 19.70
CA LYS A 74 -8.18 -12.53 18.98
C LYS A 74 -6.71 -12.19 18.70
N THR A 75 -5.90 -13.22 18.51
CA THR A 75 -4.50 -13.01 18.14
C THR A 75 -4.35 -12.71 16.64
N LYS A 76 -3.25 -12.07 16.25
CA LYS A 76 -2.89 -11.90 14.83
C LYS A 76 -2.81 -13.25 14.11
N MET A 77 -2.33 -14.30 14.79
CA MET A 77 -2.31 -15.67 14.25
C MET A 77 -3.73 -16.21 14.01
N ASP A 78 -4.68 -15.92 14.90
CA ASP A 78 -6.09 -16.31 14.68
C ASP A 78 -6.64 -15.63 13.42
N HIS A 79 -6.32 -14.36 13.18
CA HIS A 79 -6.69 -13.64 11.95
C HIS A 79 -6.07 -14.25 10.71
N SER A 80 -4.77 -14.58 10.76
CA SER A 80 -4.05 -15.23 9.65
C SER A 80 -4.64 -16.60 9.32
N ASN A 81 -4.81 -17.45 10.33
CA ASN A 81 -5.40 -18.78 10.17
C ASN A 81 -6.84 -18.71 9.65
N HIS A 82 -7.64 -17.77 10.16
CA HIS A 82 -9.01 -17.55 9.68
C HIS A 82 -9.03 -17.14 8.19
N THR A 83 -8.10 -16.29 7.77
CA THR A 83 -7.93 -15.93 6.37
C THR A 83 -7.72 -17.16 5.48
N LEU A 84 -6.72 -17.98 5.84
CA LEU A 84 -6.39 -19.20 5.11
C LEU A 84 -7.59 -20.15 5.05
N ILE A 85 -8.22 -20.42 6.19
CA ILE A 85 -9.35 -21.35 6.30
C ILE A 85 -10.53 -20.87 5.45
N ASN A 86 -10.86 -19.58 5.47
CA ASN A 86 -11.96 -19.03 4.68
C ASN A 86 -11.73 -19.22 3.18
N MET A 87 -10.53 -18.88 2.69
CA MET A 87 -10.18 -19.01 1.27
C MET A 87 -10.21 -20.49 0.84
N ILE A 88 -9.62 -21.39 1.62
CA ILE A 88 -9.60 -22.82 1.30
C ILE A 88 -11.01 -23.42 1.33
N THR A 89 -11.84 -23.03 2.32
CA THR A 89 -13.23 -23.47 2.42
C THR A 89 -14.05 -22.99 1.22
N TYR A 90 -13.82 -21.74 0.79
CA TYR A 90 -14.47 -21.23 -0.41
C TYR A 90 -14.13 -22.10 -1.64
N PHE A 91 -12.86 -22.42 -1.85
CA PHE A 91 -12.42 -23.26 -2.98
C PHE A 91 -12.95 -24.70 -2.89
N ALA A 92 -13.01 -25.28 -1.69
CA ALA A 92 -13.59 -26.61 -1.50
C ALA A 92 -15.07 -26.68 -1.88
N ASN A 93 -15.80 -25.57 -1.68
CA ASN A 93 -17.20 -25.44 -2.06
C ASN A 93 -17.40 -25.11 -3.56
N HIS A 94 -16.31 -24.76 -4.28
CA HIS A 94 -16.32 -24.40 -5.70
C HIS A 94 -15.26 -25.20 -6.48
N PRO A 95 -15.41 -26.54 -6.57
CA PRO A 95 -14.42 -27.41 -7.22
C PRO A 95 -14.24 -27.10 -8.71
N GLU A 96 -15.22 -26.47 -9.37
CA GLU A 96 -15.13 -26.01 -10.76
C GLU A 96 -14.01 -24.99 -11.00
N LEU A 97 -13.53 -24.31 -9.96
CA LEU A 97 -12.42 -23.36 -10.04
C LEU A 97 -11.05 -24.05 -10.19
N SER A 98 -10.95 -25.36 -9.90
CA SER A 98 -9.72 -26.16 -10.00
C SER A 98 -8.49 -25.49 -9.35
N VAL A 99 -8.54 -25.29 -8.04
CA VAL A 99 -7.51 -24.56 -7.28
C VAL A 99 -6.59 -25.53 -6.58
N VAL A 100 -5.29 -25.37 -6.82
CA VAL A 100 -4.21 -26.02 -6.09
C VAL A 100 -3.66 -25.04 -5.06
N VAL A 101 -3.32 -25.51 -3.86
CA VAL A 101 -2.79 -24.67 -2.79
C VAL A 101 -1.52 -25.26 -2.21
N SER A 102 -0.57 -24.39 -1.90
CA SER A 102 0.59 -24.67 -1.06
C SER A 102 0.63 -23.68 0.09
N VAL A 103 0.92 -24.16 1.31
CA VAL A 103 1.00 -23.34 2.52
C VAL A 103 2.35 -23.56 3.19
N TYR A 104 3.06 -22.45 3.40
CA TYR A 104 4.29 -22.38 4.17
C TYR A 104 4.06 -21.46 5.37
N SER A 105 4.61 -21.80 6.52
CA SER A 105 4.73 -20.88 7.64
C SER A 105 6.20 -20.54 7.89
N PHE A 106 6.47 -19.37 8.44
CA PHE A 106 7.84 -18.95 8.72
C PHE A 106 7.96 -18.18 10.05
N ASP A 107 9.10 -18.40 10.69
CA ASP A 107 9.67 -17.65 11.80
C ASP A 107 11.14 -17.33 11.47
N GLY A 108 12.13 -17.72 12.25
CA GLY A 108 13.54 -17.79 11.86
C GLY A 108 13.86 -18.93 10.88
N SER A 109 12.87 -19.77 10.55
CA SER A 109 12.94 -20.88 9.58
C SER A 109 11.64 -20.93 8.77
N VAL A 110 11.66 -21.67 7.64
CA VAL A 110 10.48 -21.89 6.82
C VAL A 110 10.02 -23.33 6.98
N TYR A 111 8.74 -23.53 7.18
CA TYR A 111 8.09 -24.83 7.39
C TYR A 111 7.05 -25.08 6.31
N THR A 112 7.10 -26.24 5.67
CA THR A 112 6.04 -26.68 4.75
C THR A 112 4.89 -27.26 5.57
N ILE A 113 3.71 -26.63 5.48
CA ILE A 113 2.48 -27.14 6.11
C ILE A 113 1.86 -28.19 5.18
N PHE A 114 1.62 -27.81 3.94
CA PHE A 114 1.31 -28.72 2.84
C PHE A 114 1.67 -28.07 1.51
N GLU A 115 1.88 -28.88 0.47
CA GLU A 115 2.39 -28.41 -0.81
C GLU A 115 1.68 -29.08 -1.97
N ASN A 116 1.27 -28.27 -2.95
CA ASN A 116 0.70 -28.73 -4.22
C ASN A 116 -0.54 -29.62 -4.05
N ILE A 117 -1.46 -29.25 -3.16
CA ILE A 117 -2.70 -29.98 -2.88
C ILE A 117 -3.85 -29.36 -3.67
N GLU A 118 -4.54 -30.16 -4.47
CA GLU A 118 -5.81 -29.77 -5.09
C GLU A 118 -6.91 -29.77 -4.02
N ILE A 119 -7.62 -28.65 -3.89
CA ILE A 119 -8.62 -28.46 -2.84
C ILE A 119 -9.92 -29.17 -3.22
N SER A 120 -10.45 -29.96 -2.28
CA SER A 120 -11.73 -30.65 -2.40
C SER A 120 -12.44 -30.74 -1.05
N GLY A 121 -13.76 -31.03 -1.07
CA GLY A 121 -14.50 -31.29 0.17
C GLY A 121 -13.97 -32.49 0.97
N GLU A 122 -13.31 -33.47 0.31
CA GLU A 122 -12.79 -34.68 0.97
C GLU A 122 -11.55 -34.40 1.85
N ASN A 123 -10.70 -33.43 1.45
CA ASN A 123 -9.47 -33.11 2.18
C ASN A 123 -9.58 -31.87 3.08
N LEU A 124 -10.70 -31.14 3.01
CA LEU A 124 -10.89 -29.86 3.68
C LEU A 124 -10.61 -29.91 5.18
N ASP A 125 -11.21 -30.89 5.90
CA ASP A 125 -11.07 -31.01 7.35
C ASP A 125 -9.61 -31.24 7.78
N THR A 126 -8.85 -32.03 6.99
CA THR A 126 -7.43 -32.28 7.23
C THR A 126 -6.62 -31.00 7.05
N LEU A 127 -6.86 -30.24 5.96
CA LEU A 127 -6.17 -28.98 5.69
C LEU A 127 -6.47 -27.92 6.74
N ILE A 128 -7.74 -27.82 7.19
CA ILE A 128 -8.12 -26.94 8.29
C ILE A 128 -7.39 -27.32 9.58
N HIS A 129 -7.30 -28.62 9.88
CA HIS A 129 -6.58 -29.10 11.05
C HIS A 129 -5.10 -28.70 11.00
N ASP A 130 -4.43 -28.87 9.86
CA ASP A 130 -3.02 -28.54 9.68
C ASP A 130 -2.78 -27.02 9.83
N ILE A 131 -3.64 -26.18 9.27
CA ILE A 131 -3.58 -24.73 9.44
C ILE A 131 -3.76 -24.34 10.89
N LYS A 132 -4.76 -24.91 11.58
CA LYS A 132 -5.00 -24.65 13.01
C LYS A 132 -3.84 -25.06 13.93
N ASN A 133 -2.93 -25.89 13.47
CA ASN A 133 -1.73 -26.29 14.19
C ASN A 133 -0.55 -25.33 14.01
N ILE A 134 -0.62 -24.35 13.11
CA ILE A 134 0.37 -23.27 13.02
C ILE A 134 0.34 -22.47 14.31
N ARG A 135 1.50 -22.37 15.00
CA ARG A 135 1.62 -21.68 16.29
C ARG A 135 2.72 -20.64 16.24
N PRO A 136 2.52 -19.49 16.94
CA PRO A 136 3.56 -18.48 17.08
C PRO A 136 4.84 -19.05 17.71
N LYS A 137 6.00 -18.64 17.19
CA LYS A 137 7.36 -18.99 17.64
C LYS A 137 8.21 -17.72 17.71
N ASP A 138 9.56 -17.88 17.76
CA ASP A 138 10.49 -16.85 18.16
C ASP A 138 10.63 -15.60 17.25
N THR A 139 11.38 -15.74 16.16
CA THR A 139 11.90 -14.63 15.34
C THR A 139 11.19 -14.52 14.01
N THR A 140 11.47 -13.44 13.25
CA THR A 140 10.86 -13.18 11.94
C THR A 140 11.96 -13.00 10.90
N ASP A 141 12.18 -13.97 10.00
CA ASP A 141 13.13 -13.90 8.88
C ASP A 141 12.39 -13.77 7.54
N ILE A 142 12.01 -12.53 7.21
CA ILE A 142 11.32 -12.20 5.96
C ILE A 142 12.21 -12.52 4.74
N GLU A 143 13.53 -12.28 4.85
CA GLU A 143 14.45 -12.58 3.76
C GLU A 143 14.41 -14.04 3.36
N LYS A 144 14.49 -14.95 4.33
CA LYS A 144 14.45 -16.38 4.12
C LYS A 144 13.11 -16.86 3.58
N ALA A 145 12.01 -16.30 4.09
CA ALA A 145 10.65 -16.59 3.62
C ALA A 145 10.46 -16.20 2.15
N LEU A 146 10.90 -14.99 1.75
CA LEU A 146 10.81 -14.53 0.36
C LEU A 146 11.71 -15.36 -0.57
N LYS A 147 12.94 -15.70 -0.16
CA LYS A 147 13.83 -16.58 -0.95
C LYS A 147 13.20 -17.94 -1.19
N ASN A 148 12.67 -18.57 -0.15
CA ASN A 148 12.00 -19.87 -0.25
C ASN A 148 10.79 -19.81 -1.20
N SER A 149 9.91 -18.82 -1.02
CA SER A 149 8.73 -18.64 -1.87
C SER A 149 9.11 -18.41 -3.33
N ASN A 150 10.12 -17.57 -3.58
CA ASN A 150 10.60 -17.28 -4.93
C ASN A 150 11.17 -18.54 -5.60
N GLU A 151 11.97 -19.32 -4.90
CA GLU A 151 12.54 -20.57 -5.41
C GLU A 151 11.45 -21.60 -5.73
N TYR A 152 10.50 -21.80 -4.80
CA TYR A 152 9.37 -22.70 -5.01
C TYR A 152 8.54 -22.29 -6.22
N ILE A 153 8.11 -21.03 -6.29
CA ILE A 153 7.27 -20.52 -7.38
C ILE A 153 7.98 -20.65 -8.73
N SER A 154 9.26 -20.29 -8.80
CA SER A 154 10.05 -20.39 -10.02
C SER A 154 10.16 -21.83 -10.51
N ASN A 155 10.42 -22.77 -9.59
CA ASN A 155 10.47 -24.21 -9.88
C ASN A 155 9.09 -24.76 -10.31
N TYR A 156 8.01 -24.29 -9.70
CA TYR A 156 6.66 -24.71 -10.04
C TYR A 156 6.25 -24.24 -11.45
N ILE A 157 6.45 -22.95 -11.75
CA ILE A 157 6.11 -22.37 -13.06
C ILE A 157 6.89 -23.06 -14.18
N SER A 158 8.18 -23.36 -13.97
CA SER A 158 9.00 -24.04 -14.98
C SER A 158 8.47 -25.42 -15.39
N LYS A 159 7.68 -26.06 -14.52
CA LYS A 159 7.08 -27.39 -14.74
C LYS A 159 5.60 -27.33 -15.15
N ASN A 160 4.93 -26.19 -14.91
CA ASN A 160 3.47 -26.04 -15.04
C ASN A 160 3.15 -24.71 -15.75
N ASN A 161 3.53 -24.57 -17.00
CA ASN A 161 3.43 -23.31 -17.77
C ASN A 161 1.99 -22.79 -17.95
N ASP A 162 0.98 -23.66 -17.90
CA ASP A 162 -0.43 -23.30 -18.12
C ASP A 162 -1.17 -22.94 -16.81
N THR A 163 -0.49 -22.99 -15.67
CA THR A 163 -1.11 -22.68 -14.37
C THR A 163 -0.95 -21.20 -14.02
N ASP A 164 -2.04 -20.56 -13.61
CA ASP A 164 -2.04 -19.21 -13.08
C ASP A 164 -1.63 -19.23 -11.60
N VAL A 165 -0.46 -18.71 -11.30
CA VAL A 165 0.12 -18.75 -9.94
C VAL A 165 -0.03 -17.39 -9.29
N THR A 166 -0.47 -17.36 -8.03
CA THR A 166 -0.54 -16.15 -7.19
C THR A 166 0.13 -16.44 -5.85
N HIS A 167 0.98 -15.55 -5.39
CA HIS A 167 1.62 -15.60 -4.07
C HIS A 167 0.91 -14.68 -3.09
N ILE A 168 0.56 -15.19 -1.90
CA ILE A 168 -0.01 -14.41 -0.80
C ILE A 168 0.94 -14.51 0.38
N PHE A 169 1.54 -13.38 0.74
CA PHE A 169 2.49 -13.24 1.84
C PHE A 169 1.81 -12.50 3.00
N MET A 170 1.77 -13.14 4.16
CA MET A 170 1.04 -12.66 5.34
C MET A 170 1.98 -12.49 6.51
N THR A 171 2.05 -11.29 7.09
CA THR A 171 2.96 -10.98 8.22
C THR A 171 2.45 -9.79 9.02
N ASP A 172 2.90 -9.65 10.26
CA ASP A 172 2.79 -8.41 11.02
C ASP A 172 4.03 -7.50 10.89
N GLY A 173 5.01 -7.92 10.12
CA GLY A 173 5.88 -7.10 9.30
C GLY A 173 7.21 -6.60 9.82
N ASP A 174 7.69 -6.96 11.00
CA ASP A 174 9.04 -6.57 11.40
C ASP A 174 10.05 -7.73 11.25
N ALA A 175 11.01 -7.56 10.33
CA ALA A 175 12.14 -8.48 10.20
C ALA A 175 13.05 -8.36 11.43
N THR A 176 13.04 -9.39 12.27
CA THR A 176 13.88 -9.47 13.47
C THR A 176 15.16 -10.27 13.25
N GLN A 177 15.21 -11.00 12.15
CA GLN A 177 16.36 -11.79 11.69
C GLN A 177 16.53 -11.63 10.18
N GLY A 178 17.71 -11.88 9.66
CA GLY A 178 18.03 -11.70 8.25
C GLY A 178 18.16 -10.23 7.87
N ASN A 179 17.99 -9.94 6.59
CA ASN A 179 18.08 -8.58 6.08
C ASN A 179 16.76 -7.84 6.28
N SER A 180 16.81 -6.60 6.79
CA SER A 180 15.64 -5.72 6.98
C SER A 180 15.59 -4.57 5.98
N ASN A 181 16.54 -4.48 5.02
CA ASN A 181 16.54 -3.41 4.02
C ASN A 181 15.41 -3.66 3.00
N PRO A 182 14.44 -2.73 2.86
CA PRO A 182 13.28 -2.91 1.96
C PRO A 182 13.66 -3.13 0.49
N GLU A 183 14.70 -2.46 -0.02
CA GLU A 183 15.15 -2.61 -1.41
C GLU A 183 15.72 -4.01 -1.67
N ILE A 184 16.48 -4.56 -0.71
CA ILE A 184 17.00 -5.92 -0.81
C ILE A 184 15.86 -6.93 -0.75
N LEU A 185 14.94 -6.78 0.22
CA LEU A 185 13.79 -7.67 0.34
C LEU A 185 12.90 -7.62 -0.90
N LYS A 186 12.68 -6.43 -1.47
CA LYS A 186 11.93 -6.24 -2.71
C LYS A 186 12.55 -7.00 -3.89
N SER A 187 13.88 -7.04 -3.98
CA SER A 187 14.58 -7.79 -5.05
C SER A 187 14.39 -9.30 -4.97
N LEU A 188 13.94 -9.83 -3.82
CA LEU A 188 13.66 -11.24 -3.61
C LEU A 188 12.23 -11.65 -3.96
N VAL A 189 11.34 -10.68 -4.17
CA VAL A 189 9.96 -10.93 -4.57
C VAL A 189 9.92 -11.47 -6.00
N ASN A 190 9.19 -12.57 -6.23
CA ASN A 190 9.11 -13.17 -7.56
C ASN A 190 8.39 -12.22 -8.55
N PRO A 191 9.05 -11.77 -9.64
CA PRO A 191 8.47 -10.80 -10.56
C PRO A 191 7.52 -11.42 -11.59
N LEU A 192 7.48 -12.76 -11.70
CA LEU A 192 6.70 -13.45 -12.73
C LEU A 192 5.23 -13.59 -12.34
N VAL A 193 4.91 -13.58 -11.05
CA VAL A 193 3.56 -13.79 -10.52
C VAL A 193 3.06 -12.55 -9.75
N PRO A 194 1.74 -12.38 -9.64
CA PRO A 194 1.17 -11.42 -8.69
C PRO A 194 1.54 -11.80 -7.26
N ASN A 195 2.04 -10.83 -6.49
CA ASN A 195 2.29 -11.00 -5.06
C ASN A 195 1.35 -10.10 -4.27
N ILE A 196 0.66 -10.68 -3.31
CA ILE A 196 -0.29 -10.02 -2.43
C ILE A 196 0.31 -10.04 -1.03
N PHE A 197 0.62 -8.86 -0.50
CA PHE A 197 1.15 -8.69 0.84
C PHE A 197 0.01 -8.28 1.78
N ILE A 198 -0.22 -9.06 2.84
CA ILE A 198 -1.27 -8.78 3.83
C ILE A 198 -0.60 -8.50 5.18
N GLY A 199 -0.80 -7.28 5.69
CA GLY A 199 -0.36 -6.87 7.02
C GLY A 199 -1.44 -7.13 8.06
N PHE A 200 -1.09 -7.70 9.23
CA PHE A 200 -1.99 -7.93 10.34
C PHE A 200 -1.69 -7.01 11.52
N GLY A 201 -2.76 -6.47 12.11
CA GLY A 201 -2.65 -5.56 13.25
C GLY A 201 -2.27 -4.14 12.86
N ILE A 202 -2.57 -3.19 13.75
CA ILE A 202 -2.36 -1.76 13.51
C ILE A 202 -0.89 -1.32 13.65
N ASP A 203 -0.02 -2.20 14.09
CA ASP A 203 1.39 -2.00 14.38
C ASP A 203 2.33 -2.70 13.38
N HIS A 204 1.80 -3.29 12.31
CA HIS A 204 2.61 -3.92 11.28
C HIS A 204 3.45 -2.89 10.49
N ASN A 205 4.54 -3.36 9.87
CA ASN A 205 5.42 -2.51 9.07
C ASN A 205 4.83 -2.19 7.68
N ALA A 206 3.88 -1.26 7.65
CA ALA A 206 3.21 -0.85 6.43
C ALA A 206 4.16 -0.27 5.36
N CYS A 207 5.23 0.41 5.79
CA CYS A 207 6.22 0.96 4.87
C CYS A 207 6.98 -0.15 4.14
N LEU A 208 7.37 -1.21 4.84
CA LEU A 208 8.00 -2.39 4.22
C LEU A 208 7.04 -3.07 3.25
N LEU A 209 5.82 -3.41 3.67
CA LEU A 209 4.86 -4.12 2.83
C LEU A 209 4.45 -3.31 1.60
N LYS A 210 4.32 -1.98 1.74
CA LYS A 210 4.10 -1.07 0.61
C LYS A 210 5.27 -1.12 -0.37
N GLU A 211 6.52 -1.11 0.11
CA GLU A 211 7.71 -1.19 -0.75
C GLU A 211 7.78 -2.52 -1.49
N LEU A 212 7.54 -3.65 -0.82
CA LEU A 212 7.47 -4.97 -1.44
C LEU A 212 6.38 -5.04 -2.53
N SER A 213 5.28 -4.30 -2.33
CA SER A 213 4.16 -4.24 -3.27
C SER A 213 4.30 -3.18 -4.37
N SER A 214 5.41 -2.44 -4.43
CA SER A 214 5.58 -1.33 -5.37
C SER A 214 5.70 -1.77 -6.85
N GLN A 215 6.04 -3.03 -7.13
CA GLN A 215 6.05 -3.59 -8.48
C GLN A 215 4.61 -3.67 -9.07
N ASN A 216 4.51 -3.61 -10.40
CA ASN A 216 3.22 -3.43 -11.09
C ASN A 216 2.15 -4.49 -10.80
N LYS A 217 2.56 -5.76 -10.64
CA LYS A 217 1.62 -6.87 -10.36
C LYS A 217 1.30 -7.05 -8.88
N ASN A 218 2.02 -6.37 -8.00
CA ASN A 218 1.96 -6.59 -6.56
C ASN A 218 0.95 -5.66 -5.90
N ASN A 219 0.34 -6.16 -4.83
CA ASN A 219 -0.66 -5.44 -4.05
C ASN A 219 -0.36 -5.56 -2.55
N TYR A 220 -0.68 -4.49 -1.81
CA TYR A 220 -0.65 -4.49 -0.35
C TYR A 220 -2.07 -4.33 0.18
N TYR A 221 -2.42 -5.17 1.16
CA TYR A 221 -3.65 -5.13 1.93
C TYR A 221 -3.35 -5.10 3.42
N PHE A 222 -4.34 -4.68 4.17
CA PHE A 222 -4.25 -4.57 5.62
C PHE A 222 -5.51 -5.11 6.29
N VAL A 223 -5.32 -5.84 7.38
CA VAL A 223 -6.40 -6.40 8.22
C VAL A 223 -6.17 -5.98 9.66
N ASP A 224 -7.04 -5.12 10.19
CA ASP A 224 -6.97 -4.63 11.57
C ASP A 224 -7.90 -5.38 12.53
N ALA A 225 -8.97 -5.96 12.01
CA ALA A 225 -9.95 -6.71 12.77
C ALA A 225 -10.64 -7.78 11.91
N LEU A 226 -10.97 -8.91 12.54
CA LEU A 226 -11.57 -10.05 11.85
C LEU A 226 -12.91 -9.73 11.19
N GLU A 227 -13.74 -8.92 11.84
CA GLU A 227 -15.09 -8.56 11.40
C GLU A 227 -15.13 -7.93 9.99
N LYS A 228 -14.03 -7.31 9.55
CA LYS A 228 -13.93 -6.61 8.25
C LYS A 228 -12.92 -7.24 7.29
N ALA A 229 -12.28 -8.30 7.70
CA ALA A 229 -11.38 -9.07 6.86
C ALA A 229 -12.08 -9.65 5.61
N GLY A 230 -13.39 -9.92 5.70
CA GLY A 230 -14.20 -10.45 4.61
C GLY A 230 -14.15 -9.63 3.34
N LEU A 231 -14.09 -8.29 3.45
CA LEU A 231 -13.99 -7.43 2.27
C LEU A 231 -12.64 -7.57 1.56
N VAL A 232 -11.53 -7.63 2.34
CA VAL A 232 -10.19 -7.87 1.80
C VAL A 232 -10.13 -9.22 1.09
N TYR A 233 -10.70 -10.25 1.69
CA TYR A 233 -10.74 -11.59 1.08
C TYR A 233 -11.62 -11.62 -0.15
N GLY A 234 -12.78 -10.96 -0.12
CA GLY A 234 -13.65 -10.82 -1.29
C GLY A 234 -12.93 -10.16 -2.47
N GLU A 235 -12.17 -9.10 -2.23
CA GLU A 235 -11.38 -8.45 -3.28
C GLU A 235 -10.23 -9.33 -3.80
N ILE A 236 -9.50 -10.01 -2.91
CA ILE A 236 -8.42 -10.91 -3.30
C ILE A 236 -8.97 -12.08 -4.12
N LEU A 237 -10.05 -12.71 -3.66
CA LEU A 237 -10.70 -13.79 -4.36
C LEU A 237 -11.27 -13.34 -5.71
N HIS A 238 -11.90 -12.16 -5.76
CA HIS A 238 -12.40 -11.59 -7.01
C HIS A 238 -11.26 -11.38 -8.02
N ALA A 239 -10.16 -10.76 -7.57
CA ALA A 239 -9.00 -10.54 -8.43
C ALA A 239 -8.38 -11.86 -8.94
N PHE A 240 -8.45 -12.91 -8.15
CA PHE A 240 -7.92 -14.22 -8.50
C PHE A 240 -8.86 -15.02 -9.44
N ILE A 241 -10.16 -15.02 -9.16
CA ILE A 241 -11.15 -15.85 -9.87
C ILE A 241 -11.55 -15.20 -11.20
N TYR A 242 -11.79 -13.88 -11.18
CA TYR A 242 -12.39 -13.13 -12.28
C TYR A 242 -11.38 -12.30 -13.08
N LYS A 243 -10.08 -12.63 -12.99
CA LYS A 243 -9.06 -12.01 -13.82
C LYS A 243 -9.32 -12.35 -15.29
N PHE A 244 -9.51 -11.33 -16.12
CA PHE A 244 -9.83 -11.46 -17.52
C PHE A 244 -8.69 -11.01 -18.43
N LEU A 245 -8.12 -9.84 -18.14
CA LEU A 245 -6.97 -9.28 -18.84
C LEU A 245 -5.77 -9.18 -17.90
N GLU A 246 -4.58 -9.36 -18.45
CA GLU A 246 -3.33 -9.24 -17.70
C GLU A 246 -2.35 -8.30 -18.38
N ASN A 247 -1.47 -7.69 -17.56
CA ASN A 247 -0.41 -6.79 -18.02
C ASN A 247 -0.94 -5.61 -18.85
N THR A 248 -2.02 -4.97 -18.43
CA THR A 248 -2.59 -3.83 -19.16
C THR A 248 -1.67 -2.63 -19.10
N ASN A 249 -1.22 -2.19 -20.27
CA ASN A 249 -0.36 -1.03 -20.46
C ASN A 249 -1.13 0.04 -21.24
N ILE A 250 -0.93 1.29 -20.85
CA ILE A 250 -1.55 2.44 -21.48
C ILE A 250 -0.43 3.36 -21.94
N THR A 251 -0.44 3.72 -23.23
CA THR A 251 0.50 4.68 -23.80
C THR A 251 -0.31 5.84 -24.37
N VAL A 252 0.08 7.07 -24.11
CA VAL A 252 -0.62 8.26 -24.58
C VAL A 252 0.25 9.11 -25.50
N THR A 253 -0.43 9.82 -26.40
CA THR A 253 0.16 10.84 -27.27
C THR A 253 -0.50 12.17 -26.95
N ASN A 254 0.28 13.25 -26.95
CA ASN A 254 -0.16 14.62 -26.61
C ASN A 254 -0.69 14.77 -25.19
N GLY A 255 -0.15 13.99 -24.23
CA GLY A 255 -0.52 14.11 -22.83
C GLY A 255 0.28 13.19 -21.91
N LEU A 256 -0.12 13.17 -20.65
CA LEU A 256 0.53 12.41 -19.58
C LEU A 256 -0.54 11.71 -18.72
N LEU A 257 -0.19 10.58 -18.13
CA LEU A 257 -0.97 9.78 -17.21
C LEU A 257 -0.38 9.90 -15.80
N TYR A 258 -1.21 9.93 -14.78
CA TYR A 258 -0.73 9.97 -13.41
C TYR A 258 -0.41 8.58 -12.87
N ASP A 259 0.85 8.36 -12.52
CA ASP A 259 1.31 7.19 -11.77
C ASP A 259 1.26 7.48 -10.26
N TRP A 260 0.23 6.99 -9.60
CA TRP A 260 0.02 7.15 -8.16
C TRP A 260 1.06 6.43 -7.29
N LYS A 261 1.72 5.38 -7.82
CA LYS A 261 2.76 4.65 -7.09
C LYS A 261 4.02 5.49 -6.91
N GLN A 262 4.35 6.29 -7.93
CA GLN A 262 5.54 7.14 -7.95
C GLN A 262 5.24 8.62 -7.77
N ASN A 263 3.96 8.99 -7.69
CA ASN A 263 3.52 10.39 -7.68
C ASN A 263 4.12 11.20 -8.84
N SER A 264 4.00 10.66 -10.05
CA SER A 264 4.61 11.25 -11.25
C SER A 264 3.68 11.18 -12.45
N TRP A 265 3.92 12.06 -13.42
CA TRP A 265 3.20 12.10 -14.68
C TRP A 265 4.06 11.47 -15.78
N VAL A 266 3.52 10.46 -16.47
CA VAL A 266 4.24 9.62 -17.43
C VAL A 266 3.45 9.47 -18.73
N ASP A 267 4.12 9.21 -19.84
CA ASP A 267 3.49 8.93 -21.14
C ASP A 267 3.07 7.46 -21.31
N LYS A 268 3.60 6.59 -20.44
CA LYS A 268 3.28 5.15 -20.41
C LYS A 268 3.06 4.67 -18.99
N LEU A 269 1.93 4.01 -18.76
CA LEU A 269 1.52 3.50 -17.46
C LEU A 269 1.10 2.03 -17.54
N CYS A 270 1.65 1.17 -16.66
CA CYS A 270 1.15 -0.18 -16.45
C CYS A 270 0.15 -0.17 -15.29
N ILE A 271 -1.11 -0.50 -15.57
CA ILE A 271 -2.17 -0.55 -14.56
C ILE A 271 -2.40 -1.97 -13.99
N GLY A 272 -1.64 -2.96 -14.49
CA GLY A 272 -1.75 -4.35 -14.04
C GLY A 272 -2.88 -5.13 -14.69
N ASP A 273 -3.48 -6.02 -13.92
CA ASP A 273 -4.54 -6.91 -14.40
C ASP A 273 -5.92 -6.24 -14.28
N LEU A 274 -6.82 -6.53 -15.21
CA LEU A 274 -8.23 -6.11 -15.18
C LEU A 274 -9.12 -7.32 -14.94
N THR A 275 -10.01 -7.16 -13.98
CA THR A 275 -10.98 -8.19 -13.58
C THR A 275 -12.38 -7.85 -14.12
N SER A 276 -13.26 -8.83 -14.13
CA SER A 276 -14.70 -8.61 -14.36
C SER A 276 -15.21 -7.43 -13.52
N GLU A 277 -16.08 -6.61 -14.08
CA GLU A 277 -16.71 -5.44 -13.44
C GLU A 277 -15.73 -4.36 -12.94
N SER A 278 -14.41 -4.49 -13.19
CA SER A 278 -13.46 -3.44 -12.76
C SER A 278 -13.76 -2.12 -13.45
N ASN A 279 -13.72 -1.05 -12.66
CA ASN A 279 -13.90 0.32 -13.14
C ASN A 279 -12.70 1.15 -12.67
N LYS A 280 -11.88 1.60 -13.63
CA LYS A 280 -10.65 2.35 -13.36
C LYS A 280 -10.72 3.72 -14.00
N THR A 281 -10.51 4.77 -13.21
CA THR A 281 -10.39 6.14 -13.68
C THR A 281 -8.96 6.60 -13.51
N ILE A 282 -8.28 6.85 -14.63
CA ILE A 282 -6.89 7.29 -14.68
C ILE A 282 -6.90 8.79 -14.99
N HIS A 283 -6.14 9.55 -14.24
CA HIS A 283 -6.03 11.00 -14.44
C HIS A 283 -5.07 11.31 -15.60
N ILE A 284 -5.42 12.31 -16.37
CA ILE A 284 -4.70 12.74 -17.58
C ILE A 284 -4.37 14.23 -17.49
N LEU A 285 -3.22 14.61 -18.05
CA LEU A 285 -2.89 15.99 -18.39
C LEU A 285 -2.64 16.10 -19.88
N SER A 286 -3.19 17.13 -20.56
CA SER A 286 -2.90 17.40 -21.96
C SER A 286 -2.90 18.91 -22.25
N GLU A 287 -1.91 19.37 -23.02
CA GLU A 287 -1.90 20.70 -23.62
C GLU A 287 -2.80 20.78 -24.85
N ASP A 288 -3.02 19.64 -25.51
CA ASP A 288 -3.82 19.50 -26.72
C ASP A 288 -4.87 18.36 -26.56
N PRO A 289 -5.96 18.57 -25.81
CA PRO A 289 -7.01 17.58 -25.64
C PRO A 289 -7.67 17.11 -26.93
N ILE A 290 -7.65 17.95 -27.99
CA ILE A 290 -8.29 17.63 -29.27
C ILE A 290 -7.55 16.50 -29.97
N ASN A 291 -6.22 16.53 -29.94
CA ASN A 291 -5.36 15.53 -30.58
C ASN A 291 -4.82 14.50 -29.55
N PHE A 292 -5.42 14.42 -28.36
CA PHE A 292 -5.06 13.41 -27.38
C PHE A 292 -5.53 12.03 -27.83
N THR A 293 -4.62 11.08 -27.84
CA THR A 293 -4.92 9.67 -28.14
C THR A 293 -4.30 8.76 -27.08
N CYS A 294 -4.96 7.63 -26.87
CA CYS A 294 -4.56 6.62 -25.91
C CYS A 294 -4.56 5.24 -26.59
N VAL A 295 -3.51 4.48 -26.42
CA VAL A 295 -3.40 3.08 -26.84
C VAL A 295 -3.35 2.20 -25.60
N ILE A 296 -4.30 1.26 -25.49
CA ILE A 296 -4.41 0.30 -24.41
C ILE A 296 -4.01 -1.06 -24.96
N GLU A 297 -2.96 -1.65 -24.43
CA GLU A 297 -2.49 -2.98 -24.78
C GLU A 297 -2.66 -3.92 -23.57
N SER A 298 -3.23 -5.09 -23.80
CA SER A 298 -3.45 -6.08 -22.75
C SER A 298 -3.39 -7.49 -23.31
N SER A 299 -3.03 -8.47 -22.48
CA SER A 299 -3.05 -9.88 -22.85
C SER A 299 -4.29 -10.57 -22.28
N HIS A 300 -4.97 -11.36 -23.09
CA HIS A 300 -6.07 -12.18 -22.59
C HIS A 300 -5.56 -13.33 -21.72
N CYS A 301 -6.15 -13.55 -20.55
CA CYS A 301 -5.63 -14.51 -19.57
C CYS A 301 -5.55 -15.96 -20.05
N LEU A 302 -6.48 -16.41 -20.93
CA LEU A 302 -6.47 -17.79 -21.46
C LEU A 302 -5.59 -17.92 -22.69
N THR A 303 -5.81 -17.08 -23.71
CA THR A 303 -5.15 -17.25 -25.02
C THR A 303 -3.74 -16.69 -25.04
N LYS A 304 -3.41 -15.80 -24.08
CA LYS A 304 -2.15 -15.04 -24.03
C LYS A 304 -1.94 -14.15 -25.25
N GLU A 305 -2.96 -13.99 -26.09
CA GLU A 305 -2.93 -13.06 -27.21
C GLU A 305 -2.93 -11.63 -26.69
N VAL A 306 -2.06 -10.81 -27.26
CA VAL A 306 -1.98 -9.38 -26.97
C VAL A 306 -2.92 -8.66 -27.91
N GLU A 307 -3.86 -7.93 -27.35
CA GLU A 307 -4.79 -7.09 -28.09
C GLU A 307 -4.52 -5.61 -27.80
N SER A 308 -4.82 -4.75 -28.77
CA SER A 308 -4.65 -3.31 -28.68
C SER A 308 -5.94 -2.58 -29.01
N LEU A 309 -6.28 -1.59 -28.18
CA LEU A 309 -7.43 -0.71 -28.37
C LEU A 309 -6.95 0.74 -28.41
N THR A 310 -7.21 1.43 -29.53
CA THR A 310 -6.97 2.87 -29.62
C THR A 310 -8.22 3.64 -29.23
N VAL A 311 -8.06 4.58 -28.31
CA VAL A 311 -9.11 5.47 -27.81
C VAL A 311 -8.75 6.89 -28.16
N GLU A 312 -9.63 7.56 -28.89
CA GLU A 312 -9.49 8.98 -29.25
C GLU A 312 -10.47 9.82 -28.45
N ASN A 313 -10.14 11.08 -28.25
CA ASN A 313 -11.07 12.02 -27.65
C ASN A 313 -12.12 12.44 -28.69
N ASN A 314 -13.26 11.75 -28.68
CA ASN A 314 -14.38 12.02 -29.60
C ASN A 314 -15.28 13.17 -29.14
N ASN A 315 -15.14 13.64 -27.89
CA ASN A 315 -15.99 14.68 -27.29
C ASN A 315 -15.31 16.04 -27.30
N ILE A 316 -14.93 16.52 -28.51
CA ILE A 316 -14.10 17.73 -28.69
C ILE A 316 -14.80 19.00 -28.16
N ASN A 317 -16.14 19.01 -28.06
CA ASN A 317 -16.94 20.18 -27.69
C ASN A 317 -17.67 20.04 -26.35
N GLU A 318 -17.57 18.90 -25.67
CA GLU A 318 -18.23 18.66 -24.39
C GLU A 318 -17.17 18.55 -23.29
N PHE A 319 -17.11 19.58 -22.46
CA PHE A 319 -16.30 19.54 -21.24
C PHE A 319 -17.17 19.06 -20.08
N GLU A 320 -16.63 18.15 -19.30
CA GLU A 320 -17.27 17.63 -18.10
C GLU A 320 -16.77 18.36 -16.86
N ASP A 321 -17.61 18.48 -15.83
CA ASP A 321 -17.14 18.90 -14.51
C ASP A 321 -16.38 17.74 -13.84
N LEU A 322 -15.05 17.84 -13.86
CA LEU A 322 -14.16 16.85 -13.26
C LEU A 322 -13.65 17.24 -11.88
N SER A 323 -14.30 18.20 -11.21
CA SER A 323 -13.87 18.72 -9.88
C SER A 323 -13.67 17.62 -8.85
N LYS A 324 -14.50 16.57 -8.83
CA LYS A 324 -14.34 15.43 -7.91
C LYS A 324 -13.03 14.66 -8.15
N TYR A 325 -12.61 14.52 -9.40
CA TYR A 325 -11.35 13.86 -9.74
C TYR A 325 -10.13 14.75 -9.47
N THR A 326 -10.31 16.07 -9.55
CA THR A 326 -9.30 17.03 -9.10
C THR A 326 -9.06 16.90 -7.59
N TYR A 327 -10.12 16.79 -6.78
CA TYR A 327 -9.99 16.51 -5.35
C TYR A 327 -9.32 15.16 -5.09
N ARG A 328 -9.65 14.14 -5.87
CA ARG A 328 -8.96 12.83 -5.77
C ARG A 328 -7.47 12.94 -6.09
N GLN A 329 -7.08 13.71 -7.13
CA GLN A 329 -5.67 13.95 -7.46
C GLN A 329 -4.94 14.60 -6.29
N ARG A 330 -5.47 15.69 -5.74
CA ARG A 330 -4.89 16.38 -4.58
C ARG A 330 -4.80 15.47 -3.35
N THR A 331 -5.81 14.64 -3.13
CA THR A 331 -5.80 13.64 -2.05
C THR A 331 -4.68 12.62 -2.23
N GLN A 332 -4.50 12.08 -3.44
CA GLN A 332 -3.44 11.10 -3.74
C GLN A 332 -2.04 11.69 -3.54
N GLU A 333 -1.80 12.90 -4.04
CA GLU A 333 -0.52 13.61 -3.87
C GLU A 333 -0.22 13.88 -2.39
N LEU A 334 -1.21 14.35 -1.64
CA LEU A 334 -1.05 14.65 -0.22
C LEU A 334 -0.80 13.39 0.61
N LEU A 335 -1.50 12.28 0.32
CA LEU A 335 -1.24 10.98 0.96
C LEU A 335 0.15 10.46 0.64
N PHE A 336 0.66 10.70 -0.57
CA PHE A 336 2.02 10.35 -0.95
C PHE A 336 3.05 11.16 -0.16
N GLU A 337 2.85 12.49 -0.02
CA GLU A 337 3.71 13.38 0.77
C GLU A 337 3.73 12.96 2.26
N VAL A 338 2.57 12.62 2.83
CA VAL A 338 2.45 12.14 4.22
C VAL A 338 3.22 10.82 4.40
N ASN A 339 3.12 9.90 3.44
CA ASN A 339 3.88 8.65 3.49
C ASN A 339 5.39 8.88 3.41
N ALA A 340 5.83 9.78 2.52
CA ALA A 340 7.24 10.14 2.41
C ALA A 340 7.77 10.75 3.72
N HIS A 341 6.97 11.60 4.38
CA HIS A 341 7.29 12.14 5.70
C HIS A 341 7.43 11.05 6.76
N ASN A 342 6.46 10.13 6.85
CA ASN A 342 6.48 9.01 7.78
C ASN A 342 7.69 8.09 7.54
N PHE A 343 7.99 7.79 6.29
CA PHE A 343 9.13 6.94 5.90
C PHE A 343 10.48 7.57 6.25
N ASN A 344 10.62 8.88 6.03
CA ASN A 344 11.83 9.62 6.41
C ASN A 344 12.01 9.64 7.93
N ASN A 345 10.93 9.77 8.70
CA ASN A 345 10.97 9.68 10.15
C ASN A 345 11.45 8.30 10.62
N MET A 346 10.99 7.20 10.00
CA MET A 346 11.44 5.85 10.34
C MET A 346 12.92 5.61 9.98
N ARG A 347 13.40 6.11 8.82
CA ARG A 347 14.81 5.96 8.41
C ARG A 347 15.80 6.67 9.34
N CYS A 348 15.38 7.72 10.04
CA CYS A 348 16.22 8.44 10.99
C CYS A 348 16.55 7.63 12.25
N TYR A 349 15.83 6.53 12.48
CA TYR A 349 16.07 5.61 13.60
C TYR A 349 16.99 4.43 13.25
N ASP A 350 17.59 4.37 12.05
CA ASP A 350 18.62 3.38 11.73
C ASP A 350 19.90 3.68 12.53
N PRO A 351 20.27 2.85 13.52
CA PRO A 351 21.42 3.11 14.40
C PRO A 351 22.75 3.22 13.64
N LEU A 352 22.86 2.57 12.47
CA LEU A 352 24.08 2.58 11.65
C LEU A 352 24.25 3.91 10.90
N LYS A 353 23.15 4.58 10.57
CA LYS A 353 23.19 5.91 9.94
C LYS A 353 23.20 7.04 10.95
N PHE A 354 22.71 6.83 12.16
CA PHE A 354 22.70 7.82 13.24
C PHE A 354 24.09 8.38 13.54
N SER A 355 25.13 7.54 13.50
CA SER A 355 26.50 7.98 13.75
C SER A 355 27.07 8.94 12.69
N LEU A 356 26.51 8.95 11.47
CA LEU A 356 26.95 9.82 10.37
C LEU A 356 26.29 11.21 10.40
N TYR A 357 25.14 11.35 11.09
CA TYR A 357 24.31 12.57 11.09
C TYR A 357 24.33 13.36 12.40
N VAL A 358 25.15 12.96 13.39
CA VAL A 358 25.19 13.59 14.74
C VAL A 358 25.44 15.11 14.71
N ASN A 359 26.12 15.62 13.69
CA ASN A 359 26.43 17.05 13.59
C ASN A 359 25.29 17.92 13.02
N ASP A 360 24.23 17.31 12.44
CA ASP A 360 23.10 18.03 11.80
C ASP A 360 21.71 17.66 12.37
N TYR A 361 21.67 16.90 13.47
CA TYR A 361 20.43 16.37 14.05
C TYR A 361 19.41 17.47 14.40
N ASP A 362 19.85 18.57 15.00
CA ASP A 362 18.94 19.65 15.42
C ASP A 362 18.33 20.37 14.20
N THR A 363 19.10 20.59 13.15
CA THR A 363 18.63 21.19 11.89
C THR A 363 17.69 20.28 11.14
N PHE A 364 17.99 18.99 11.11
CA PHE A 364 17.13 17.97 10.49
C PHE A 364 15.82 17.82 11.25
N SER A 365 15.86 17.70 12.58
CA SER A 365 14.68 17.61 13.44
C SER A 365 13.78 18.84 13.34
N SER A 366 14.34 20.05 13.20
CA SER A 366 13.55 21.27 13.02
C SER A 366 12.85 21.33 11.66
N LYS A 367 13.54 20.95 10.56
CA LYS A 367 12.94 20.85 9.23
C LYS A 367 11.82 19.78 9.17
N GLN A 368 12.02 18.65 9.83
CA GLN A 368 10.99 17.59 9.91
C GLN A 368 9.74 18.10 10.62
N LYS A 369 9.89 18.80 11.74
CA LYS A 369 8.76 19.40 12.48
C LYS A 369 8.04 20.48 11.66
N GLU A 370 8.78 21.31 10.95
CA GLU A 370 8.22 22.33 10.06
C GLU A 370 7.44 21.67 8.91
N ASN A 371 8.00 20.64 8.28
CA ASN A 371 7.33 19.88 7.24
C ASN A 371 6.07 19.17 7.77
N GLY A 372 6.13 18.59 8.97
CA GLY A 372 4.96 17.98 9.62
C GLY A 372 3.82 18.99 9.85
N ARG A 373 4.13 20.19 10.35
CA ARG A 373 3.13 21.27 10.50
C ARG A 373 2.50 21.67 9.17
N PHE A 374 3.31 21.82 8.13
CA PHE A 374 2.85 22.16 6.79
C PHE A 374 1.92 21.09 6.19
N LEU A 375 2.28 19.82 6.35
CA LEU A 375 1.43 18.70 5.89
C LEU A 375 0.10 18.65 6.65
N LYS A 376 0.13 18.88 7.96
CA LYS A 376 -1.07 18.94 8.78
C LYS A 376 -2.01 20.06 8.35
N GLU A 377 -1.46 21.23 8.06
CA GLU A 377 -2.21 22.35 7.51
C GLU A 377 -2.80 22.05 6.13
N LYS A 378 -2.01 21.45 5.21
CA LYS A 378 -2.51 21.02 3.90
C LYS A 378 -3.68 20.04 4.03
N MET A 379 -3.56 19.01 4.89
CA MET A 379 -4.64 18.03 5.13
C MET A 379 -5.90 18.73 5.65
N HIS A 380 -5.74 19.63 6.61
CA HIS A 380 -6.85 20.38 7.19
C HIS A 380 -7.57 21.25 6.15
N ASN A 381 -6.82 22.00 5.34
CA ASN A 381 -7.38 22.87 4.32
C ASN A 381 -8.10 22.07 3.23
N LEU A 382 -7.51 20.95 2.76
CA LEU A 382 -8.15 20.08 1.77
C LEU A 382 -9.45 19.46 2.32
N LEU A 383 -9.43 18.98 3.57
CA LEU A 383 -10.63 18.44 4.22
C LEU A 383 -11.74 19.50 4.32
N LYS A 384 -11.39 20.71 4.75
CA LYS A 384 -12.34 21.83 4.86
C LYS A 384 -12.98 22.17 3.52
N GLU A 385 -12.22 22.22 2.42
CA GLU A 385 -12.76 22.45 1.08
C GLU A 385 -13.73 21.32 0.67
N MET A 386 -13.31 20.06 0.82
CA MET A 386 -14.10 18.90 0.40
C MET A 386 -15.37 18.70 1.21
N THR A 387 -15.40 19.07 2.50
CA THR A 387 -16.59 18.89 3.36
C THR A 387 -17.82 19.65 2.88
N HIS A 388 -17.66 20.69 2.04
CA HIS A 388 -18.78 21.36 1.39
C HIS A 388 -19.53 20.48 0.39
N TYR A 389 -18.90 19.42 -0.09
CA TYR A 389 -19.40 18.47 -1.10
C TYR A 389 -19.58 17.05 -0.55
N LYS A 390 -19.61 16.87 0.77
CA LYS A 390 -19.67 15.55 1.44
C LYS A 390 -20.94 14.73 1.14
N GLU A 391 -21.97 15.35 0.57
CA GLU A 391 -23.18 14.65 0.11
C GLU A 391 -22.90 13.80 -1.14
N ASP A 392 -21.85 14.11 -1.93
CA ASP A 392 -21.34 13.23 -2.96
C ASP A 392 -20.53 12.10 -2.29
N GLN A 393 -20.96 10.85 -2.49
CA GLN A 393 -20.35 9.68 -1.87
C GLN A 393 -18.88 9.51 -2.24
N PHE A 394 -18.50 9.88 -3.46
CA PHE A 394 -17.11 9.83 -3.90
C PHE A 394 -16.23 10.84 -3.12
N ILE A 395 -16.70 12.08 -2.99
CA ILE A 395 -16.01 13.12 -2.20
C ILE A 395 -15.98 12.73 -0.72
N LYS A 396 -17.05 12.13 -0.20
CA LYS A 396 -17.10 11.69 1.20
C LYS A 396 -16.00 10.68 1.54
N VAL A 397 -15.71 9.72 0.64
CA VAL A 397 -14.60 8.77 0.83
C VAL A 397 -13.25 9.48 0.86
N LEU A 398 -13.03 10.50 0.01
CA LEU A 398 -11.80 11.31 0.06
C LEU A 398 -11.68 12.09 1.37
N CYS A 399 -12.79 12.65 1.86
CA CYS A 399 -12.83 13.32 3.17
C CYS A 399 -12.46 12.34 4.29
N ASP A 400 -12.99 11.11 4.25
CA ASP A 400 -12.71 10.08 5.23
C ASP A 400 -11.22 9.71 5.25
N ASP A 401 -10.60 9.59 4.08
CA ASP A 401 -9.18 9.27 3.96
C ASP A 401 -8.29 10.37 4.56
N ILE A 402 -8.56 11.63 4.23
CA ILE A 402 -7.80 12.76 4.79
C ILE A 402 -8.07 12.93 6.29
N TYR A 403 -9.31 12.76 6.73
CA TYR A 403 -9.67 12.84 8.16
C TYR A 403 -8.91 11.79 8.99
N VAL A 404 -8.90 10.53 8.53
CA VAL A 404 -8.19 9.45 9.21
C VAL A 404 -6.70 9.72 9.27
N CYS A 405 -6.10 10.16 8.16
CA CYS A 405 -4.69 10.52 8.13
C CYS A 405 -4.38 11.69 9.08
N LEU A 406 -5.24 12.71 9.14
CA LEU A 406 -5.07 13.85 10.03
C LEU A 406 -5.16 13.45 11.52
N GLN A 407 -6.11 12.56 11.88
CA GLN A 407 -6.27 12.07 13.25
C GLN A 407 -5.10 11.19 13.73
N THR A 408 -4.48 10.46 12.81
CA THR A 408 -3.37 9.56 13.13
C THR A 408 -1.99 10.17 12.89
N PHE A 409 -1.92 11.37 12.31
CA PHE A 409 -0.68 12.04 11.93
C PHE A 409 0.27 12.21 13.13
N GLU A 410 1.54 11.91 12.93
CA GLU A 410 2.59 11.92 13.97
C GLU A 410 2.36 10.93 15.13
N THR A 411 1.39 10.03 15.03
CA THR A 411 1.24 8.89 15.94
C THR A 411 1.99 7.66 15.36
N LYS A 412 2.19 6.63 16.18
CA LYS A 412 2.75 5.34 15.73
C LYS A 412 1.93 4.67 14.63
N TYR A 413 0.68 5.06 14.44
CA TYR A 413 -0.24 4.51 13.44
C TYR A 413 -0.25 5.29 12.11
N SER A 414 0.42 6.44 12.07
CA SER A 414 0.39 7.36 10.92
C SER A 414 0.82 6.68 9.61
N ALA A 415 1.92 5.94 9.64
CA ALA A 415 2.45 5.25 8.47
C ALA A 415 1.47 4.21 7.91
N MET A 416 0.87 3.42 8.79
CA MET A 416 -0.06 2.36 8.41
C MET A 416 -1.31 2.93 7.73
N TYR A 417 -2.01 3.88 8.39
CA TYR A 417 -3.24 4.44 7.83
C TYR A 417 -2.99 5.23 6.55
N SER A 418 -1.92 6.02 6.46
CA SER A 418 -1.61 6.80 5.25
C SER A 418 -1.20 5.91 4.07
N CYS A 419 -0.39 4.86 4.30
CA CYS A 419 -0.03 3.88 3.27
C CYS A 419 -1.25 3.15 2.72
N ALA A 420 -2.09 2.65 3.61
CA ALA A 420 -3.28 1.90 3.22
C ALA A 420 -4.27 2.78 2.44
N ARG A 421 -4.49 4.03 2.86
CA ARG A 421 -5.37 4.99 2.17
C ARG A 421 -4.83 5.36 0.79
N GLN A 422 -3.54 5.64 0.68
CA GLN A 422 -2.92 5.91 -0.62
C GLN A 422 -3.09 4.73 -1.58
N VAL A 423 -2.83 3.51 -1.12
CA VAL A 423 -2.96 2.30 -1.95
C VAL A 423 -4.43 2.06 -2.35
N SER A 424 -5.37 2.24 -1.44
CA SER A 424 -6.81 2.11 -1.73
C SER A 424 -7.24 3.09 -2.82
N GLN A 425 -6.92 4.37 -2.68
CA GLN A 425 -7.26 5.39 -3.66
C GLN A 425 -6.55 5.17 -5.00
N GLY A 426 -5.27 4.83 -4.98
CA GLY A 426 -4.48 4.58 -6.19
C GLY A 426 -4.95 3.36 -6.95
N ALA A 427 -5.14 2.23 -6.28
CA ALA A 427 -5.63 1.00 -6.88
C ALA A 427 -7.14 1.02 -7.16
N GLN A 428 -7.86 2.03 -6.67
CA GLN A 428 -9.32 2.18 -6.78
C GLN A 428 -10.05 0.91 -6.33
N ARG A 429 -9.83 0.58 -5.09
CA ARG A 429 -10.45 -0.55 -4.42
C ARG A 429 -10.92 -0.15 -3.02
N SER A 430 -11.72 -0.99 -2.41
CA SER A 430 -12.17 -0.77 -1.05
C SER A 430 -11.01 -0.90 -0.07
N TYR A 431 -11.25 -0.46 1.12
CA TYR A 431 -10.30 -0.51 2.19
C TYR A 431 -10.95 -1.01 3.48
N SER A 432 -10.26 -1.86 4.23
CA SER A 432 -10.84 -2.62 5.34
C SER A 432 -10.66 -2.02 6.74
N ALA A 433 -9.97 -0.88 6.91
CA ALA A 433 -9.72 -0.33 8.23
C ALA A 433 -10.99 0.09 8.98
N ASN A 434 -11.07 -0.30 10.25
CA ASN A 434 -12.19 0.05 11.09
C ASN A 434 -12.00 1.43 11.72
N HIS A 435 -12.83 2.39 11.31
CA HIS A 435 -12.77 3.78 11.81
C HIS A 435 -13.19 3.94 13.27
N SER A 436 -14.02 3.04 13.81
CA SER A 436 -14.45 3.09 15.21
C SER A 436 -13.28 2.90 16.18
N ASN A 437 -12.25 2.18 15.78
CA ASN A 437 -11.07 1.93 16.59
C ASN A 437 -10.09 3.12 16.64
N ILE A 438 -10.13 4.04 15.67
CA ILE A 438 -9.26 5.22 15.67
C ILE A 438 -9.53 6.11 16.89
N LYS A 439 -10.81 6.40 17.19
CA LYS A 439 -11.17 7.19 18.38
C LYS A 439 -10.71 6.53 19.66
N ASN A 440 -10.88 5.21 19.79
CA ASN A 440 -10.49 4.47 21.00
C ASN A 440 -8.97 4.38 21.14
N ASN A 441 -8.23 4.22 20.04
CA ASN A 441 -6.78 4.08 20.05
C ASN A 441 -6.06 5.43 20.21
N CYS A 442 -6.57 6.51 19.60
CA CYS A 442 -5.97 7.84 19.70
C CYS A 442 -6.32 8.56 21.02
N ILE A 443 -7.50 8.30 21.61
CA ILE A 443 -7.93 8.95 22.87
C ILE A 443 -7.30 8.25 24.08
N ASN A 444 -7.05 6.93 24.02
CA ASN A 444 -6.43 6.17 25.11
C ASN A 444 -4.89 6.20 25.10
N SER A 445 -4.24 6.64 24.01
CA SER A 445 -2.84 7.01 24.05
C SER A 445 -2.72 8.33 24.80
N ASN A 446 -2.46 8.28 26.10
CA ASN A 446 -2.11 9.48 26.88
C ASN A 446 -1.07 10.30 26.11
N ILE A 447 -1.29 11.60 26.05
CA ILE A 447 -0.41 12.61 25.41
C ILE A 447 1.05 12.54 25.96
N ASN A 448 1.27 11.80 27.04
CA ASN A 448 2.58 11.52 27.63
C ASN A 448 3.35 10.35 26.96
N ASP A 449 2.72 9.56 26.09
CA ASP A 449 3.37 8.55 25.24
C ASP A 449 3.70 9.11 23.84
N ILE A 450 4.15 10.35 23.77
CA ILE A 450 5.01 10.84 22.66
C ILE A 450 6.42 10.24 22.88
N GLY A 451 6.44 8.98 23.23
CA GLY A 451 7.60 8.10 23.13
C GLY A 451 7.66 7.64 21.68
N ILE A 452 8.58 8.20 20.95
CA ILE A 452 9.16 7.67 19.73
C ILE A 452 9.18 6.13 19.89
N PRO A 453 8.60 5.34 18.98
CA PRO A 453 8.69 3.90 19.07
C PRO A 453 10.17 3.53 18.92
N PHE A 454 10.84 3.34 20.04
CA PHE A 454 12.12 2.65 20.02
C PHE A 454 11.83 1.22 19.53
N PRO A 455 12.46 0.75 18.45
CA PRO A 455 12.43 -0.66 18.14
C PRO A 455 12.89 -1.40 19.39
N ARG A 456 12.10 -2.36 19.89
CA ARG A 456 12.42 -3.18 21.09
C ARG A 456 13.80 -3.84 21.04
N PHE A 457 14.46 -3.77 19.90
CA PHE A 457 15.79 -4.32 19.61
C PHE A 457 16.97 -3.71 20.38
N ILE A 458 16.91 -2.44 20.79
CA ILE A 458 18.08 -1.78 21.39
C ILE A 458 18.25 -2.16 22.86
N MET A 459 17.19 -2.61 23.55
CA MET A 459 17.32 -2.96 24.98
C MET A 459 17.83 -4.38 25.27
N GLN A 460 17.69 -5.34 24.36
CA GLN A 460 18.17 -6.70 24.62
C GLN A 460 19.66 -6.91 24.36
N ARG A 461 20.32 -6.07 23.55
CA ARG A 461 21.77 -6.19 23.31
C ARG A 461 22.66 -5.55 24.36
N SER A 462 22.16 -4.62 25.17
CA SER A 462 22.96 -3.96 26.21
C SER A 462 23.03 -4.73 27.55
N TYR A 463 22.24 -5.80 27.73
CA TYR A 463 22.29 -6.62 28.96
C TYR A 463 23.04 -7.95 28.84
N ALA A 464 23.53 -8.32 27.65
CA ALA A 464 24.25 -9.57 27.42
C ALA A 464 25.79 -9.46 27.56
N CYS A 465 26.33 -8.26 27.87
CA CYS A 465 27.78 -8.06 27.94
C CYS A 465 28.37 -7.93 29.36
N HIS A 466 27.62 -8.30 30.41
CA HIS A 466 28.18 -8.29 31.77
C HIS A 466 27.76 -9.53 32.57
N SER A 467 28.37 -10.66 32.25
CA SER A 467 28.72 -11.72 33.22
C SER A 467 29.34 -12.92 32.53
N SER A 468 30.64 -12.98 32.42
CA SER A 468 31.45 -14.16 32.70
C SER A 468 32.91 -13.80 32.77
N ASN A 469 33.44 -13.92 33.97
CA ASN A 469 34.84 -13.85 34.29
C ASN A 469 35.63 -15.03 33.74
N SER A 470 36.89 -14.73 33.44
CA SER A 470 38.08 -15.58 33.56
C SER A 470 38.31 -16.68 32.51
N GLN A 471 39.25 -16.48 31.63
CA GLN A 471 40.57 -17.10 31.66
C GLN A 471 41.38 -16.71 30.42
N GLU A 472 42.66 -16.55 30.66
CA GLU A 472 43.72 -16.02 29.82
C GLU A 472 44.11 -16.91 28.65
N GLU A 473 44.56 -16.24 27.57
CA GLU A 473 45.70 -16.42 26.64
C GLU A 473 45.39 -17.08 25.28
N PRO A 474 46.22 -16.78 24.23
CA PRO A 474 47.06 -15.63 23.90
C PRO A 474 46.79 -14.96 22.53
N GLU A 475 47.46 -13.87 22.32
CA GLU A 475 47.56 -13.03 21.14
C GLU A 475 47.96 -13.78 19.85
N ASP A 476 47.20 -13.57 18.76
CA ASP A 476 47.75 -13.66 17.41
C ASP A 476 47.29 -12.43 16.61
N GLU A 477 48.26 -11.59 16.28
CA GLU A 477 48.19 -10.47 15.36
C GLU A 477 47.82 -11.01 13.97
N ILE A 478 46.59 -10.71 13.47
CA ILE A 478 46.24 -10.85 12.06
C ILE A 478 45.98 -9.48 11.45
N ASN A 479 46.93 -9.12 10.59
CA ASN A 479 47.07 -7.98 9.73
C ASN A 479 45.75 -7.38 9.19
N ALA A 480 45.57 -6.08 9.50
CA ALA A 480 44.57 -5.17 8.96
C ALA A 480 44.85 -4.66 7.52
N ASN A 481 45.34 -5.53 6.60
CA ASN A 481 45.79 -5.05 5.29
C ASN A 481 45.30 -5.89 4.08
N VAL A 482 44.12 -6.53 4.15
CA VAL A 482 43.58 -7.30 3.03
C VAL A 482 42.24 -6.78 2.48
N PHE A 483 41.63 -5.78 3.10
CA PHE A 483 40.30 -5.27 2.65
C PHE A 483 40.32 -4.00 1.77
N SER A 484 41.49 -3.51 1.36
CA SER A 484 41.58 -2.28 0.54
C SER A 484 41.77 -2.50 -0.98
N LYS A 485 41.53 -3.69 -1.51
CA LYS A 485 41.81 -3.99 -2.94
C LYS A 485 40.68 -4.65 -3.72
N LEU A 486 39.42 -4.49 -3.37
CA LEU A 486 38.29 -4.98 -4.17
C LEU A 486 37.08 -4.01 -4.13
N LEU A 487 37.28 -2.79 -4.57
CA LEU A 487 36.19 -1.93 -5.04
C LEU A 487 36.64 -1.27 -6.34
N PRO A 488 35.96 -1.48 -7.50
CA PRO A 488 36.17 -0.65 -8.66
C PRO A 488 35.55 0.72 -8.41
N ASP A 489 36.27 1.75 -8.85
CA ASP A 489 35.87 3.14 -8.88
C ASP A 489 34.51 3.27 -9.61
N ILE A 490 33.47 3.64 -8.88
CA ILE A 490 32.23 4.14 -9.48
C ILE A 490 32.28 5.64 -9.30
N GLU A 491 32.46 6.32 -10.43
CA GLU A 491 32.41 7.77 -10.57
C GLU A 491 31.10 8.32 -10.01
N GLU A 492 31.25 9.35 -9.18
CA GLU A 492 30.16 10.21 -8.71
C GLU A 492 29.49 10.90 -9.90
N GLU A 493 28.27 10.52 -10.24
CA GLU A 493 27.34 11.45 -10.89
C GLU A 493 25.92 11.24 -10.40
N THR A 494 25.38 12.37 -9.96
CA THR A 494 24.02 12.79 -9.67
C THR A 494 23.69 12.99 -8.20
N SER A 495 24.18 14.10 -7.69
CA SER A 495 23.55 14.79 -6.57
C SER A 495 22.24 15.44 -7.04
N PHE A 496 21.09 14.91 -6.64
CA PHE A 496 19.82 15.62 -6.73
C PHE A 496 19.78 16.74 -5.68
N ASN A 497 20.23 17.93 -6.08
CA ASN A 497 20.01 19.16 -5.33
C ASN A 497 18.56 19.63 -5.56
N LEU A 498 17.67 19.37 -4.61
CA LEU A 498 16.43 20.12 -4.46
C LEU A 498 16.75 21.52 -3.94
N SER A 499 17.12 22.45 -4.83
CA SER A 499 17.18 23.86 -4.50
C SER A 499 15.78 24.46 -4.60
N LEU A 500 15.17 24.72 -3.44
CA LEU A 500 14.00 25.58 -3.31
C LEU A 500 14.40 27.03 -3.65
N ASN A 501 14.22 27.45 -4.90
CA ASN A 501 14.28 28.86 -5.28
C ASN A 501 12.98 29.53 -4.89
N ARG A 502 13.06 30.40 -3.86
CA ARG A 502 12.03 31.41 -3.58
C ARG A 502 12.10 32.52 -4.64
N PRO A 503 10.99 33.00 -5.17
CA PRO A 503 10.98 34.26 -5.89
C PRO A 503 11.14 35.40 -4.89
N SER A 504 12.14 36.25 -5.12
CA SER A 504 12.35 37.49 -4.42
C SER A 504 11.29 38.50 -4.87
N THR A 505 10.37 38.86 -3.98
CA THR A 505 9.62 40.11 -4.12
C THR A 505 10.20 41.15 -3.18
N ASP A 506 10.91 42.10 -3.76
CA ASP A 506 11.26 43.35 -3.10
C ASP A 506 9.98 44.10 -2.75
N SER A 507 9.69 44.23 -1.48
CA SER A 507 8.91 45.36 -0.95
C SER A 507 9.48 45.77 0.40
N ASN A 508 10.11 46.94 0.40
CA ASN A 508 10.60 47.66 1.57
C ASN A 508 9.48 47.86 2.60
N ILE A 509 9.57 47.18 3.72
CA ILE A 509 8.86 47.56 4.96
C ILE A 509 9.89 47.69 6.06
N THR A 510 10.14 48.92 6.47
CA THR A 510 10.92 49.29 7.65
C THR A 510 10.22 48.82 8.91
N PHE A 511 10.81 47.93 9.65
CA PHE A 511 10.39 47.59 11.01
C PHE A 511 11.13 48.46 12.03
N ASN A 512 10.36 49.20 12.80
CA ASN A 512 10.83 49.86 14.02
C ASN A 512 11.02 48.81 15.13
N ASP A 513 12.25 48.70 15.61
CA ASP A 513 12.58 48.01 16.85
C ASP A 513 11.90 48.71 18.04
N ASN A 514 10.99 48.01 18.71
CA ASN A 514 10.70 48.25 20.12
C ASN A 514 10.56 46.91 20.86
N ASN A 515 11.53 46.73 21.70
CA ASN A 515 11.73 45.73 22.74
C ASN A 515 10.46 45.49 23.58
N THR A 516 9.89 44.25 23.52
CA THR A 516 9.18 43.69 24.68
C THR A 516 9.27 42.15 24.63
N ASN A 517 9.85 41.60 25.67
CA ASN A 517 9.84 40.16 26.00
C ASN A 517 8.40 39.64 26.05
N GLY A 518 7.92 39.02 24.97
CA GLY A 518 6.65 38.35 24.90
C GLY A 518 6.87 36.87 24.63
N LYS A 519 6.62 36.01 25.61
CA LYS A 519 6.40 34.58 25.41
C LYS A 519 5.40 34.41 24.28
N ILE A 520 5.82 33.79 23.18
CA ILE A 520 4.92 33.32 22.13
C ILE A 520 4.02 32.26 22.77
N ARG A 521 2.77 32.60 23.01
CA ARG A 521 1.73 31.66 23.42
C ARG A 521 1.33 30.86 22.18
N ASP A 522 1.29 29.53 22.31
CA ASP A 522 0.76 28.55 21.35
C ASP A 522 -0.77 28.66 21.17
N THR A 523 -1.30 29.83 20.82
CA THR A 523 -2.76 30.07 20.80
C THR A 523 -3.29 30.76 19.56
N ASP A 524 -2.73 30.53 18.39
CA ASP A 524 -3.36 30.94 17.13
C ASP A 524 -3.75 29.74 16.25
N TYR A 525 -4.40 28.73 16.86
CA TYR A 525 -5.25 27.80 16.13
C TYR A 525 -6.66 28.39 16.05
N ASP A 526 -7.07 28.69 14.81
CA ASP A 526 -8.40 29.20 14.48
C ASP A 526 -9.48 28.28 15.10
N TYR A 527 -10.29 28.84 16.01
CA TYR A 527 -11.34 28.13 16.76
C TYR A 527 -12.38 27.45 15.85
N ASN A 528 -12.53 27.91 14.58
CA ASN A 528 -13.42 27.31 13.59
C ASN A 528 -12.93 25.94 13.04
N SER A 529 -11.67 25.59 13.21
CA SER A 529 -11.12 24.33 12.71
C SER A 529 -11.43 23.14 13.61
N LYS A 530 -11.61 23.39 14.91
CA LYS A 530 -11.90 22.35 15.90
C LYS A 530 -13.31 21.79 15.73
N ASP A 531 -14.28 22.62 15.36
CA ASP A 531 -15.68 22.23 15.19
C ASP A 531 -15.89 21.22 14.04
N ILE A 532 -15.10 21.29 12.97
CA ILE A 532 -15.21 20.37 11.82
C ILE A 532 -14.71 18.97 12.22
N LEU A 533 -13.61 18.90 12.98
CA LEU A 533 -13.02 17.64 13.40
C LEU A 533 -13.83 16.95 14.50
N ASP A 534 -14.38 17.71 15.44
CA ASP A 534 -15.12 17.19 16.59
C ASP A 534 -16.47 16.54 16.19
N ASN A 535 -17.09 17.02 15.10
CA ASN A 535 -18.40 16.57 14.61
C ASN A 535 -18.31 15.68 13.35
N TYR A 536 -17.10 15.36 12.87
CA TYR A 536 -16.95 14.56 11.66
C TYR A 536 -17.23 13.07 11.93
N THR A 537 -18.11 12.47 11.08
CA THR A 537 -18.42 11.03 11.09
C THR A 537 -17.91 10.39 9.81
N VAL A 538 -17.20 9.29 9.96
CA VAL A 538 -16.68 8.49 8.84
C VAL A 538 -17.74 7.53 8.32
N SER A 539 -17.81 7.32 7.00
CA SER A 539 -18.75 6.40 6.33
C SER A 539 -18.51 4.94 6.70
N GLU A 540 -19.52 4.11 6.50
CA GLU A 540 -19.34 2.65 6.50
C GLU A 540 -18.64 2.20 5.22
N GLN A 541 -17.91 1.08 5.29
CA GLN A 541 -17.09 0.58 4.17
C GLN A 541 -17.91 0.08 2.98
N THR A 542 -19.14 -0.38 3.23
CA THR A 542 -20.06 -0.87 2.19
C THR A 542 -20.46 0.21 1.19
N ASP A 543 -20.27 1.47 1.54
CA ASP A 543 -20.59 2.63 0.71
C ASP A 543 -19.43 3.08 -0.20
N ASN A 544 -18.38 2.29 -0.31
CA ASN A 544 -17.21 2.63 -1.11
C ASN A 544 -17.52 2.53 -2.62
N PRO A 545 -17.31 3.60 -3.42
CA PRO A 545 -17.64 3.63 -4.86
C PRO A 545 -16.78 2.69 -5.73
N TYR A 546 -15.73 2.10 -5.17
CA TYR A 546 -14.84 1.18 -5.89
C TYR A 546 -15.22 -0.29 -5.74
N VAL A 547 -16.18 -0.63 -4.90
CA VAL A 547 -16.59 -2.01 -4.65
C VAL A 547 -17.62 -2.44 -5.69
N SER A 548 -17.40 -3.54 -6.41
CA SER A 548 -18.36 -4.13 -7.32
C SER A 548 -19.33 -5.07 -6.60
N ASP A 549 -20.48 -5.33 -7.23
CA ASP A 549 -21.48 -6.26 -6.69
C ASP A 549 -20.91 -7.67 -6.52
N SER A 550 -20.07 -8.13 -7.45
CA SER A 550 -19.42 -9.44 -7.35
C SER A 550 -18.44 -9.54 -6.16
N VAL A 551 -17.73 -8.45 -5.84
CA VAL A 551 -16.86 -8.41 -4.63
C VAL A 551 -17.72 -8.51 -3.36
N LEU A 552 -18.85 -7.80 -3.29
CA LEU A 552 -19.77 -7.87 -2.15
C LEU A 552 -20.40 -9.28 -1.99
N GLU A 553 -20.71 -9.94 -3.10
CA GLU A 553 -21.23 -11.31 -3.10
C GLU A 553 -20.17 -12.29 -2.57
N LEU A 554 -18.92 -12.20 -3.03
CA LEU A 554 -17.81 -13.01 -2.52
C LEU A 554 -17.55 -12.76 -1.04
N MET A 555 -17.58 -11.50 -0.61
CA MET A 555 -17.44 -11.14 0.81
C MET A 555 -18.51 -11.83 1.66
N ARG A 556 -19.77 -11.79 1.24
CA ARG A 556 -20.88 -12.45 1.96
C ARG A 556 -20.73 -13.97 1.96
N SER A 557 -20.34 -14.55 0.83
CA SER A 557 -20.12 -16.00 0.70
C SER A 557 -18.98 -16.48 1.60
N CYS A 558 -17.89 -15.76 1.68
CA CYS A 558 -16.78 -16.07 2.57
C CYS A 558 -17.16 -15.92 4.05
N SER A 559 -17.97 -14.91 4.40
CA SER A 559 -18.42 -14.70 5.79
C SER A 559 -19.46 -15.75 6.24
N ALA A 560 -20.29 -16.22 5.33
CA ALA A 560 -21.33 -17.22 5.61
C ALA A 560 -20.81 -18.65 5.66
N SER A 561 -19.69 -18.96 5.00
CA SER A 561 -19.16 -20.32 4.85
C SER A 561 -18.49 -20.85 6.13
N VAL A 562 -18.20 -20.00 7.10
CA VAL A 562 -17.49 -20.35 8.32
C VAL A 562 -18.38 -20.04 9.53
N ASP A 563 -18.91 -21.10 10.16
CA ASP A 563 -19.56 -20.98 11.47
C ASP A 563 -18.47 -20.64 12.51
N GLU A 564 -18.38 -19.36 12.91
CA GLU A 564 -17.38 -18.84 13.84
C GLU A 564 -17.31 -19.66 15.15
N ASN A 565 -18.45 -20.21 15.59
CA ASN A 565 -18.52 -21.07 16.76
C ASN A 565 -17.82 -22.42 16.62
N LYS A 566 -17.54 -22.87 15.37
CA LYS A 566 -16.78 -24.10 15.10
C LYS A 566 -15.29 -23.85 14.92
N LEU A 567 -14.89 -22.63 14.57
CA LEU A 567 -13.49 -22.28 14.32
C LEU A 567 -12.66 -22.15 15.61
N PHE A 568 -13.32 -21.72 16.71
CA PHE A 568 -12.65 -21.38 17.97
C PHE A 568 -12.96 -22.37 19.12
N LYS A 569 -13.61 -23.50 18.83
CA LYS A 569 -13.71 -24.67 19.71
C LYS A 569 -12.60 -25.68 19.37
#